data_ba1b84d4074914bc52747b3b065e6145
#
_entry.id   ba1b84d4074914bc52747b3b065e6145
#
_cell.length_a   1.000
_cell.length_b   1.000
_cell.length_c   1.000
_cell.angle_alpha   90.00
_cell.angle_beta   90.00
_cell.angle_gamma   90.00
#
_symmetry.space_group_name_H-M   'P 1'
#
loop_
_entity.id
_entity.type
_entity.pdbx_description
1 polymer ?
#
loop_
_entity_poly.entity_id
_entity_poly.type
_entity_poly.pdbx_seq_one_letter_code
_entity_poly.pdbx_strand_id
1 'polypeptide(L)'
;MFFFGREMCLFGRLFSILVLSLIGISQVKAYEIALGETYVNELFSEQNQLVKLTDDLTSIYQQIGISPTFVVLPDERAVRMSNEGHFQALDLRIGHLPNASNLIKVEPALYSMTVVAISANQTLFFDDLNALKDLKIVILNGTQYAKELNLGSQVYQVNSAQSAAEMVSKSRVDIWLTAVPVFFQVKNQYPKLKVVSNPLLQEELYHYVHQTQKDLLPQLSQSIEKWQQSQNLSIEPNNNLVK
;
A
#
# COMPACT_ATOMS: atom_id res chain seq x y z
N MET A 1 -16.61 -80.14 -20.08
CA MET A 1 -17.02 -79.84 -18.71
C MET A 1 -16.15 -78.70 -18.21
N PHE A 2 -16.72 -77.51 -18.11
CA PHE A 2 -16.33 -76.31 -17.41
C PHE A 2 -14.87 -75.82 -17.38
N PHE A 3 -14.56 -74.78 -18.17
CA PHE A 3 -13.64 -73.68 -17.82
C PHE A 3 -14.10 -72.41 -18.51
N PHE A 4 -15.06 -71.72 -17.89
CA PHE A 4 -15.41 -70.32 -18.22
C PHE A 4 -15.69 -69.65 -16.90
N GLY A 5 -14.85 -68.69 -16.47
CA GLY A 5 -15.17 -67.94 -15.29
C GLY A 5 -14.04 -67.22 -14.55
N ARG A 6 -12.95 -66.74 -15.24
CA ARG A 6 -11.90 -65.99 -14.52
C ARG A 6 -11.38 -64.71 -15.16
N GLU A 7 -11.86 -64.38 -16.36
CA GLU A 7 -11.33 -63.20 -17.09
C GLU A 7 -12.17 -61.92 -16.91
N MET A 8 -13.39 -61.99 -16.33
CA MET A 8 -14.24 -60.80 -16.24
C MET A 8 -14.00 -59.90 -15.03
N CYS A 9 -13.21 -60.32 -14.03
CA CYS A 9 -12.93 -59.51 -12.83
C CYS A 9 -11.74 -58.55 -12.96
N LEU A 10 -10.86 -58.72 -13.94
CA LEU A 10 -9.69 -57.91 -14.10
C LEU A 10 -9.97 -56.63 -14.91
N PHE A 11 -10.92 -56.65 -15.85
CA PHE A 11 -11.26 -55.46 -16.66
C PHE A 11 -12.02 -54.39 -15.84
N GLY A 12 -12.83 -54.78 -14.86
CA GLY A 12 -13.60 -53.86 -13.99
C GLY A 12 -12.71 -53.06 -13.02
N ARG A 13 -11.59 -53.66 -12.58
CA ARG A 13 -10.66 -52.98 -11.63
C ARG A 13 -9.68 -52.01 -12.32
N LEU A 14 -9.34 -52.24 -13.57
CA LEU A 14 -8.51 -51.31 -14.35
C LEU A 14 -9.26 -50.05 -14.78
N PHE A 15 -10.57 -50.18 -15.03
CA PHE A 15 -11.42 -49.04 -15.41
C PHE A 15 -11.70 -48.08 -14.21
N SER A 16 -11.81 -48.61 -12.97
CA SER A 16 -11.96 -47.77 -11.76
C SER A 16 -10.72 -46.98 -11.38
N ILE A 17 -9.55 -47.46 -11.72
CA ILE A 17 -8.27 -46.74 -11.42
C ILE A 17 -8.02 -45.61 -12.43
N LEU A 18 -8.51 -45.74 -13.66
CA LEU A 18 -8.33 -44.73 -14.69
C LEU A 18 -9.26 -43.52 -14.51
N VAL A 19 -10.39 -43.68 -13.84
CA VAL A 19 -11.34 -42.56 -13.57
C VAL A 19 -10.89 -41.70 -12.39
N LEU A 20 -10.07 -42.22 -11.47
CA LEU A 20 -9.56 -41.44 -10.32
C LEU A 20 -8.36 -40.53 -10.69
N SER A 21 -7.75 -40.70 -11.84
CA SER A 21 -6.58 -39.89 -12.27
C SER A 21 -6.97 -38.62 -13.02
N LEU A 22 -8.25 -38.35 -13.24
CA LEU A 22 -8.78 -37.16 -13.93
C LEU A 22 -9.34 -36.09 -12.99
N ILE A 23 -9.10 -36.21 -11.68
CA ILE A 23 -9.27 -35.04 -10.79
C ILE A 23 -8.10 -34.11 -11.12
N GLY A 24 -8.30 -33.28 -12.13
CA GLY A 24 -7.39 -32.23 -12.48
C GLY A 24 -7.08 -31.43 -11.21
N ILE A 25 -5.84 -31.49 -10.78
CA ILE A 25 -5.30 -30.54 -9.78
C ILE A 25 -5.43 -29.18 -10.46
N SER A 26 -6.57 -28.52 -10.28
CA SER A 26 -6.66 -27.10 -10.56
C SER A 26 -5.55 -26.44 -9.75
N GLN A 27 -4.47 -26.05 -10.41
CA GLN A 27 -3.47 -25.21 -9.78
C GLN A 27 -4.22 -23.94 -9.36
N VAL A 28 -4.56 -23.86 -8.07
CA VAL A 28 -5.05 -22.61 -7.50
C VAL A 28 -3.91 -21.62 -7.68
N LYS A 29 -4.01 -20.76 -8.71
CA LYS A 29 -3.05 -19.69 -8.91
C LYS A 29 -3.05 -18.85 -7.66
N ALA A 30 -1.89 -18.69 -7.04
CA ALA A 30 -1.76 -17.84 -5.86
C ALA A 30 -2.31 -16.44 -6.17
N TYR A 31 -3.05 -15.88 -5.23
CA TYR A 31 -3.52 -14.50 -5.34
C TYR A 31 -2.39 -13.58 -4.89
N GLU A 32 -1.74 -12.93 -5.83
CA GLU A 32 -0.55 -12.13 -5.59
C GLU A 32 -0.88 -10.63 -5.58
N ILE A 33 -0.45 -9.95 -4.54
CA ILE A 33 -0.58 -8.50 -4.36
C ILE A 33 0.81 -7.88 -4.50
N ALA A 34 0.97 -6.96 -5.44
CA ALA A 34 2.20 -6.18 -5.54
C ALA A 34 2.23 -5.10 -4.46
N LEU A 35 3.38 -4.94 -3.80
CA LEU A 35 3.64 -3.90 -2.81
C LEU A 35 4.74 -2.98 -3.32
N GLY A 36 4.56 -1.68 -3.17
CA GLY A 36 5.61 -0.69 -3.43
C GLY A 36 6.60 -0.58 -2.29
N GLU A 37 7.90 -0.50 -2.60
CA GLU A 37 8.97 -0.41 -1.60
C GLU A 37 8.79 0.78 -0.65
N THR A 38 8.40 1.95 -1.14
CA THR A 38 8.20 3.14 -0.31
C THR A 38 7.06 2.92 0.69
N TYR A 39 5.96 2.30 0.26
CA TYR A 39 4.84 2.01 1.15
C TYR A 39 5.23 1.02 2.23
N VAL A 40 5.96 -0.05 1.90
CA VAL A 40 6.38 -1.07 2.85
C VAL A 40 7.44 -0.53 3.81
N ASN A 41 8.46 0.15 3.28
CA ASN A 41 9.62 0.54 4.08
C ASN A 41 9.39 1.86 4.84
N GLU A 42 8.64 2.80 4.26
CA GLU A 42 8.54 4.17 4.78
C GLU A 42 7.19 4.44 5.47
N LEU A 43 6.09 3.89 4.97
CA LEU A 43 4.76 4.15 5.54
C LEU A 43 4.30 3.06 6.51
N PHE A 44 4.59 1.80 6.19
CA PHE A 44 4.07 0.63 6.91
C PHE A 44 5.18 -0.31 7.39
N SER A 45 6.37 0.22 7.72
CA SER A 45 7.46 -0.61 8.24
C SER A 45 7.13 -1.21 9.60
N GLU A 46 7.72 -2.39 9.91
CA GLU A 46 7.55 -3.04 11.22
C GLU A 46 7.97 -2.16 12.41
N GLN A 47 8.86 -1.20 12.19
CA GLN A 47 9.29 -0.24 13.20
C GLN A 47 8.20 0.79 13.50
N ASN A 48 7.26 1.00 12.58
CA ASN A 48 6.10 1.83 12.76
C ASN A 48 4.96 0.95 13.29
N GLN A 49 4.93 0.71 14.60
CA GLN A 49 4.02 -0.23 15.31
C GLN A 49 2.52 0.01 15.07
N LEU A 50 2.14 0.99 14.26
CA LEU A 50 0.75 1.37 14.04
C LEU A 50 0.08 0.59 12.91
N VAL A 51 0.82 0.09 11.92
CA VAL A 51 0.18 -0.54 10.75
C VAL A 51 1.04 -1.63 10.13
N LYS A 52 0.51 -2.82 10.07
CA LYS A 52 1.06 -3.95 9.31
C LYS A 52 0.22 -4.19 8.06
N LEU A 53 0.51 -3.47 7.00
CA LEU A 53 -0.28 -3.52 5.76
C LEU A 53 -0.56 -4.94 5.25
N THR A 54 0.45 -5.82 5.30
CA THR A 54 0.30 -7.21 4.86
C THR A 54 -0.66 -8.01 5.75
N ASP A 55 -0.64 -7.78 7.07
CA ASP A 55 -1.54 -8.44 8.01
C ASP A 55 -2.98 -7.95 7.81
N ASP A 56 -3.15 -6.65 7.58
CA ASP A 56 -4.46 -6.05 7.35
C ASP A 56 -5.08 -6.51 6.03
N LEU A 57 -4.31 -6.49 4.93
CA LEU A 57 -4.75 -7.03 3.65
C LEU A 57 -5.03 -8.54 3.75
N THR A 58 -4.20 -9.29 4.46
CA THR A 58 -4.45 -10.71 4.70
C THR A 58 -5.77 -10.91 5.43
N SER A 59 -6.04 -10.15 6.50
CA SER A 59 -7.29 -10.21 7.25
C SER A 59 -8.51 -9.89 6.37
N ILE A 60 -8.42 -8.87 5.51
CA ILE A 60 -9.49 -8.46 4.60
C ILE A 60 -9.78 -9.57 3.58
N TYR A 61 -8.75 -10.11 2.93
CA TYR A 61 -8.92 -11.14 1.90
C TYR A 61 -9.37 -12.50 2.47
N GLN A 62 -8.94 -12.84 3.68
CA GLN A 62 -9.39 -14.07 4.36
C GLN A 62 -10.90 -14.06 4.62
N GLN A 63 -11.53 -12.90 4.84
CA GLN A 63 -12.99 -12.81 5.00
C GLN A 63 -13.76 -13.28 3.75
N ILE A 64 -13.14 -13.26 2.59
CA ILE A 64 -13.70 -13.72 1.32
C ILE A 64 -13.08 -15.04 0.84
N GLY A 65 -12.37 -15.76 1.72
CA GLY A 65 -11.78 -17.07 1.43
C GLY A 65 -10.52 -17.06 0.58
N ILE A 66 -9.86 -15.90 0.43
CA ILE A 66 -8.62 -15.74 -0.34
C ILE A 66 -7.45 -15.61 0.63
N SER A 67 -6.37 -16.37 0.39
CA SER A 67 -5.09 -16.23 1.11
C SER A 67 -4.08 -15.56 0.16
N PRO A 68 -3.85 -14.25 0.29
CA PRO A 68 -2.96 -13.52 -0.60
C PRO A 68 -1.49 -13.80 -0.27
N THR A 69 -0.64 -13.65 -1.28
CA THR A 69 0.81 -13.56 -1.16
C THR A 69 1.26 -12.18 -1.61
N PHE A 70 2.42 -11.72 -1.14
CA PHE A 70 2.88 -10.36 -1.36
C PHE A 70 4.24 -10.34 -2.05
N VAL A 71 4.38 -9.45 -3.05
CA VAL A 71 5.62 -9.27 -3.79
C VAL A 71 6.03 -7.80 -3.74
N VAL A 72 7.16 -7.51 -3.10
CA VAL A 72 7.69 -6.14 -2.98
C VAL A 72 8.47 -5.77 -4.23
N LEU A 73 8.18 -4.61 -4.79
CA LEU A 73 8.77 -4.07 -6.02
C LEU A 73 8.98 -2.56 -5.89
N PRO A 74 9.92 -1.97 -6.66
CA PRO A 74 9.97 -0.52 -6.83
C PRO A 74 8.59 0.04 -7.21
N ASP A 75 8.19 1.16 -6.62
CA ASP A 75 6.80 1.69 -6.69
C ASP A 75 6.22 1.77 -8.10
N GLU A 76 6.96 2.35 -9.04
CA GLU A 76 6.52 2.48 -10.43
C GLU A 76 6.38 1.12 -11.12
N ARG A 77 7.23 0.15 -10.76
CA ARG A 77 7.17 -1.21 -11.29
C ARG A 77 5.98 -1.96 -10.72
N ALA A 78 5.67 -1.79 -9.43
CA ALA A 78 4.48 -2.38 -8.80
C ALA A 78 3.20 -1.93 -9.52
N VAL A 79 3.05 -0.62 -9.73
CA VAL A 79 1.90 -0.05 -10.46
C VAL A 79 1.83 -0.60 -11.89
N ARG A 80 2.92 -0.53 -12.64
CA ARG A 80 2.94 -0.95 -14.04
C ARG A 80 2.61 -2.43 -14.20
N MET A 81 3.27 -3.32 -13.44
CA MET A 81 3.05 -4.76 -13.56
C MET A 81 1.65 -5.17 -13.09
N SER A 82 1.10 -4.50 -12.07
CA SER A 82 -0.29 -4.72 -11.66
C SER A 82 -1.28 -4.26 -12.75
N ASN A 83 -1.02 -3.11 -13.39
CA ASN A 83 -1.84 -2.64 -14.50
C ASN A 83 -1.78 -3.54 -15.75
N GLU A 84 -0.65 -4.23 -15.96
CA GLU A 84 -0.45 -5.23 -17.01
C GLU A 84 -1.08 -6.60 -16.67
N GLY A 85 -1.59 -6.79 -15.45
CA GLY A 85 -2.26 -8.02 -14.98
C GLY A 85 -1.31 -9.13 -14.54
N HIS A 86 -0.03 -8.82 -14.29
CA HIS A 86 0.90 -9.78 -13.69
C HIS A 86 0.53 -10.10 -12.25
N PHE A 87 -0.04 -9.14 -11.52
CA PHE A 87 -0.58 -9.26 -10.16
C PHE A 87 -2.09 -9.06 -10.16
N GLN A 88 -2.79 -9.72 -9.26
CA GLN A 88 -4.24 -9.60 -9.10
C GLN A 88 -4.64 -8.28 -8.44
N ALA A 89 -3.74 -7.75 -7.60
CA ALA A 89 -3.99 -6.51 -6.87
C ALA A 89 -2.69 -5.72 -6.63
N LEU A 90 -2.86 -4.48 -6.27
CA LEU A 90 -1.82 -3.53 -5.88
C LEU A 90 -2.12 -3.03 -4.47
N ASP A 91 -1.10 -2.77 -3.70
CA ASP A 91 -1.17 -2.24 -2.33
C ASP A 91 -2.05 -0.97 -2.21
N LEU A 92 -1.57 0.04 -1.54
CA LEU A 92 -2.31 1.28 -1.34
C LEU A 92 -1.78 2.38 -2.26
N ARG A 93 -2.72 3.14 -2.84
CA ARG A 93 -2.40 4.36 -3.61
C ARG A 93 -3.43 5.44 -3.31
N ILE A 94 -3.07 6.69 -3.56
CA ILE A 94 -4.02 7.81 -3.57
C ILE A 94 -5.12 7.59 -4.61
N GLY A 95 -6.22 8.33 -4.47
CA GLY A 95 -7.47 8.06 -5.21
C GLY A 95 -7.40 8.14 -6.73
N HIS A 96 -6.30 8.66 -7.31
CA HIS A 96 -6.08 8.71 -8.76
C HIS A 96 -4.71 8.13 -9.13
N LEU A 97 -4.71 7.16 -10.06
CA LEU A 97 -3.48 6.59 -10.62
C LEU A 97 -3.41 6.94 -12.11
N PRO A 98 -2.56 7.89 -12.50
CA PRO A 98 -2.38 8.20 -13.92
C PRO A 98 -1.80 7.00 -14.67
N ASN A 99 -2.31 6.75 -15.88
CA ASN A 99 -1.85 5.67 -16.78
C ASN A 99 -2.04 4.24 -16.24
N ALA A 100 -2.97 4.03 -15.33
CA ALA A 100 -3.29 2.72 -14.73
C ALA A 100 -4.76 2.32 -14.97
N SER A 101 -5.22 2.40 -16.22
CA SER A 101 -6.62 2.22 -16.62
C SER A 101 -7.21 0.83 -16.34
N ASN A 102 -6.34 -0.18 -16.15
CA ASN A 102 -6.77 -1.54 -15.84
C ASN A 102 -6.85 -1.81 -14.32
N LEU A 103 -6.47 -0.84 -13.49
CA LEU A 103 -6.59 -0.93 -12.04
C LEU A 103 -7.88 -0.26 -11.58
N ILE A 104 -8.66 -0.97 -10.80
CA ILE A 104 -9.92 -0.50 -10.22
C ILE A 104 -9.72 -0.26 -8.74
N LYS A 105 -10.05 0.94 -8.32
CA LYS A 105 -10.04 1.35 -6.92
C LYS A 105 -11.11 0.59 -6.13
N VAL A 106 -10.74 0.06 -4.96
CA VAL A 106 -11.67 -0.57 -4.02
C VAL A 106 -12.11 0.47 -2.99
N GLU A 107 -13.40 0.71 -2.91
CA GLU A 107 -14.00 1.58 -1.89
C GLU A 107 -14.45 0.75 -0.66
N PRO A 108 -14.43 1.30 0.55
CA PRO A 108 -13.90 2.63 0.94
C PRO A 108 -12.37 2.67 0.99
N ALA A 109 -11.79 3.85 1.22
CA ALA A 109 -10.36 4.01 1.47
C ALA A 109 -9.94 3.15 2.68
N LEU A 110 -8.79 2.49 2.58
CA LEU A 110 -8.30 1.64 3.67
C LEU A 110 -7.64 2.47 4.78
N TYR A 111 -6.92 3.52 4.38
CA TYR A 111 -6.23 4.45 5.29
C TYR A 111 -6.38 5.89 4.82
N SER A 112 -5.98 6.82 5.69
CA SER A 112 -5.74 8.21 5.34
C SER A 112 -4.30 8.60 5.66
N MET A 113 -3.75 9.52 4.90
CA MET A 113 -2.39 10.03 5.05
C MET A 113 -2.43 11.55 5.20
N THR A 114 -1.76 12.06 6.23
CA THR A 114 -1.58 13.49 6.44
C THR A 114 -0.15 13.90 6.10
N VAL A 115 0.00 14.92 5.26
CA VAL A 115 1.28 15.51 4.88
C VAL A 115 1.49 16.80 5.64
N VAL A 116 2.69 16.99 6.19
CA VAL A 116 3.09 18.13 7.01
C VAL A 116 4.47 18.64 6.61
N ALA A 117 4.78 19.89 7.00
CA ALA A 117 6.12 20.44 6.91
C ALA A 117 6.90 20.18 8.20
N ILE A 118 8.14 19.72 8.07
CA ILE A 118 9.08 19.46 9.16
C ILE A 118 10.25 20.41 9.05
N SER A 119 10.64 21.06 10.16
CA SER A 119 11.81 21.94 10.19
C SER A 119 12.60 21.81 11.49
N ALA A 120 13.87 22.18 11.45
CA ALA A 120 14.68 22.45 12.64
C ALA A 120 14.46 23.89 13.18
N ASN A 121 13.99 24.80 12.33
CA ASN A 121 13.63 26.17 12.72
C ASN A 121 12.19 26.21 13.24
N GLN A 122 12.04 26.21 14.56
CA GLN A 122 10.73 26.20 15.25
C GLN A 122 10.02 27.55 15.23
N THR A 123 10.60 28.60 14.65
CA THR A 123 9.92 29.89 14.46
C THR A 123 9.06 29.91 13.21
N LEU A 124 9.25 28.91 12.32
CA LEU A 124 8.43 28.73 11.13
C LEU A 124 7.09 28.09 11.51
N PHE A 125 6.04 28.53 10.86
CA PHE A 125 4.75 27.85 10.89
C PHE A 125 3.98 28.13 9.60
N PHE A 126 3.35 27.09 9.02
CA PHE A 126 2.68 27.17 7.72
C PHE A 126 1.25 26.68 7.82
N ASP A 127 0.32 27.50 7.34
CA ASP A 127 -1.10 27.16 7.32
C ASP A 127 -1.50 26.41 6.04
N ASP A 128 -0.80 26.68 4.93
CA ASP A 128 -1.09 26.08 3.63
C ASP A 128 0.16 25.89 2.75
N LEU A 129 -0.02 25.21 1.63
CA LEU A 129 1.04 24.91 0.67
C LEU A 129 1.60 26.14 -0.05
N ASN A 130 0.83 27.24 -0.19
CA ASN A 130 1.30 28.41 -0.90
C ASN A 130 2.40 29.12 -0.15
N ALA A 131 2.40 29.00 1.18
CA ALA A 131 3.44 29.56 2.04
C ALA A 131 4.81 28.89 1.87
N LEU A 132 4.88 27.77 1.15
CA LEU A 132 6.12 26.99 0.93
C LEU A 132 6.89 27.38 -0.33
N LYS A 133 6.32 28.18 -1.25
CA LYS A 133 6.83 28.37 -2.62
C LYS A 133 8.26 28.91 -2.72
N ASP A 134 8.67 29.73 -1.78
CA ASP A 134 10.00 30.37 -1.79
C ASP A 134 11.05 29.62 -0.94
N LEU A 135 10.67 28.47 -0.39
CA LEU A 135 11.53 27.68 0.49
C LEU A 135 12.28 26.60 -0.27
N LYS A 136 13.43 26.20 0.27
CA LYS A 136 14.14 24.99 -0.11
C LYS A 136 13.46 23.80 0.53
N ILE A 137 12.83 22.95 -0.28
CA ILE A 137 12.03 21.84 0.18
C ILE A 137 12.73 20.53 -0.16
N VAL A 138 12.81 19.60 0.78
CA VAL A 138 13.17 18.21 0.48
C VAL A 138 11.92 17.32 0.56
N ILE A 139 11.82 16.36 -0.35
CA ILE A 139 10.78 15.33 -0.43
C ILE A 139 11.40 13.96 -0.66
N LEU A 140 10.67 12.89 -0.40
CA LEU A 140 11.09 11.55 -0.81
C LEU A 140 10.83 11.34 -2.29
N ASN A 141 11.77 10.66 -2.96
CA ASN A 141 11.63 10.29 -4.35
C ASN A 141 10.45 9.30 -4.51
N GLY A 142 9.68 9.43 -5.58
CA GLY A 142 8.52 8.56 -5.86
C GLY A 142 7.22 8.91 -5.14
N THR A 143 7.22 9.92 -4.25
CA THR A 143 5.98 10.36 -3.59
C THR A 143 5.03 11.03 -4.58
N GLN A 144 3.83 10.43 -4.75
CA GLN A 144 2.87 10.88 -5.76
C GLN A 144 2.34 12.29 -5.45
N TYR A 145 1.98 12.57 -4.20
CA TYR A 145 1.45 13.88 -3.78
C TYR A 145 2.42 15.03 -4.11
N ALA A 146 3.73 14.79 -4.07
CA ALA A 146 4.72 15.82 -4.36
C ALA A 146 4.81 16.18 -5.85
N LYS A 147 4.42 15.26 -6.75
CA LYS A 147 4.38 15.52 -8.21
C LYS A 147 3.24 16.45 -8.60
N GLU A 148 2.15 16.43 -7.86
CA GLU A 148 0.95 17.23 -8.12
C GLU A 148 1.03 18.63 -7.50
N LEU A 149 1.95 18.84 -6.55
CA LEU A 149 2.14 20.10 -5.89
C LEU A 149 3.07 21.01 -6.69
N ASN A 150 2.61 22.20 -7.02
CA ASN A 150 3.46 23.25 -7.62
C ASN A 150 4.31 23.92 -6.51
N LEU A 151 5.34 23.23 -6.02
CA LEU A 151 6.20 23.65 -4.91
C LEU A 151 7.31 24.63 -5.31
N GLY A 152 7.32 25.09 -6.56
CA GLY A 152 8.38 25.99 -7.07
C GLY A 152 9.65 25.26 -7.52
N SER A 153 10.75 25.99 -7.68
CA SER A 153 12.00 25.50 -8.31
C SER A 153 13.02 24.92 -7.34
N GLN A 154 12.81 25.02 -6.03
CA GLN A 154 13.80 24.63 -5.01
C GLN A 154 13.39 23.34 -4.28
N VAL A 155 12.99 22.31 -5.06
CA VAL A 155 12.62 21.01 -4.53
C VAL A 155 13.75 20.01 -4.75
N TYR A 156 14.24 19.42 -3.67
CA TYR A 156 15.26 18.38 -3.64
C TYR A 156 14.61 17.03 -3.38
N GLN A 157 15.08 16.00 -4.07
CA GLN A 157 14.58 14.64 -3.90
C GLN A 157 15.63 13.74 -3.27
N VAL A 158 15.24 12.91 -2.32
CA VAL A 158 16.11 11.94 -1.64
C VAL A 158 15.41 10.59 -1.55
N ASN A 159 16.19 9.52 -1.32
CA ASN A 159 15.66 8.16 -1.35
C ASN A 159 15.29 7.60 0.05
N SER A 160 15.51 8.37 1.13
CA SER A 160 15.19 7.89 2.49
C SER A 160 14.80 9.03 3.43
N ALA A 161 13.97 8.73 4.41
CA ALA A 161 13.60 9.62 5.50
C ALA A 161 14.84 10.14 6.27
N GLN A 162 15.83 9.25 6.46
CA GLN A 162 17.09 9.59 7.10
C GLN A 162 17.83 10.73 6.35
N SER A 163 17.95 10.61 5.03
CA SER A 163 18.61 11.64 4.19
C SER A 163 17.85 12.96 4.22
N ALA A 164 16.51 12.94 4.19
CA ALA A 164 15.69 14.14 4.28
C ALA A 164 15.88 14.83 5.64
N ALA A 165 15.76 14.07 6.73
CA ALA A 165 15.96 14.59 8.09
C ALA A 165 17.35 15.18 8.29
N GLU A 166 18.39 14.56 7.72
CA GLU A 166 19.77 15.08 7.79
C GLU A 166 19.90 16.41 7.05
N MET A 167 19.30 16.57 5.88
CA MET A 167 19.34 17.84 5.11
C MET A 167 18.72 18.98 5.89
N VAL A 168 17.55 18.78 6.49
CA VAL A 168 16.86 19.78 7.32
C VAL A 168 17.65 20.07 8.61
N SER A 169 18.11 19.02 9.29
CA SER A 169 18.88 19.15 10.53
C SER A 169 20.19 19.97 10.36
N LYS A 170 20.82 19.87 9.16
CA LYS A 170 22.01 20.62 8.78
C LYS A 170 21.71 21.96 8.09
N SER A 171 20.45 22.40 8.06
CA SER A 171 20.01 23.64 7.40
C SER A 171 20.43 23.74 5.91
N ARG A 172 20.54 22.61 5.22
CA ARG A 172 20.79 22.57 3.76
C ARG A 172 19.51 22.90 2.98
N VAL A 173 18.36 22.58 3.57
CA VAL A 173 17.02 22.94 3.12
C VAL A 173 16.24 23.49 4.32
N ASP A 174 15.16 24.21 4.04
CA ASP A 174 14.36 24.89 5.07
C ASP A 174 13.36 23.93 5.72
N ILE A 175 12.72 23.09 4.89
CA ILE A 175 11.69 22.15 5.32
C ILE A 175 11.81 20.79 4.63
N TRP A 176 11.27 19.79 5.30
CA TRP A 176 10.95 18.49 4.71
C TRP A 176 9.43 18.37 4.64
N LEU A 177 8.88 18.23 3.43
CA LEU A 177 7.47 17.95 3.21
C LEU A 177 7.27 16.44 3.17
N THR A 178 6.52 15.88 4.12
CA THR A 178 6.41 14.44 4.29
C THR A 178 5.13 14.00 4.95
N ALA A 179 4.77 12.73 4.75
CA ALA A 179 3.71 12.09 5.51
C ALA A 179 4.12 11.91 6.98
N VAL A 180 3.18 12.13 7.88
CA VAL A 180 3.41 12.05 9.34
C VAL A 180 4.07 10.72 9.76
N PRO A 181 3.63 9.53 9.31
CA PRO A 181 4.26 8.26 9.69
C PRO A 181 5.74 8.18 9.33
N VAL A 182 6.12 8.72 8.16
CA VAL A 182 7.51 8.74 7.67
C VAL A 182 8.41 9.58 8.60
N PHE A 183 7.93 10.74 9.05
CA PHE A 183 8.66 11.55 10.01
C PHE A 183 8.88 10.83 11.35
N PHE A 184 7.87 10.11 11.82
CA PHE A 184 7.95 9.40 13.11
C PHE A 184 9.04 8.32 13.13
N GLN A 185 9.42 7.73 12.02
CA GLN A 185 10.52 6.74 11.94
C GLN A 185 11.87 7.33 12.34
N VAL A 186 12.11 8.60 12.06
CA VAL A 186 13.40 9.25 12.29
C VAL A 186 13.38 10.27 13.43
N LYS A 187 12.21 10.61 13.97
CA LYS A 187 12.01 11.65 14.97
C LYS A 187 12.93 11.51 16.19
N ASN A 188 13.12 10.29 16.68
CA ASN A 188 13.96 10.03 17.85
C ASN A 188 15.44 10.30 17.59
N GLN A 189 15.90 10.10 16.35
CA GLN A 189 17.28 10.35 15.93
C GLN A 189 17.53 11.85 15.67
N TYR A 190 16.46 12.59 15.36
CA TYR A 190 16.52 14.03 15.05
C TYR A 190 15.59 14.85 15.95
N PRO A 191 15.85 14.94 17.28
CA PRO A 191 14.94 15.54 18.25
C PRO A 191 14.69 17.05 18.05
N LYS A 192 15.57 17.72 17.28
CA LYS A 192 15.39 19.15 16.93
C LYS A 192 14.34 19.36 15.84
N LEU A 193 14.03 18.33 15.04
CA LEU A 193 13.03 18.43 14.00
C LEU A 193 11.62 18.39 14.60
N LYS A 194 10.79 19.33 14.17
CA LYS A 194 9.39 19.46 14.61
C LYS A 194 8.46 19.63 13.42
N VAL A 195 7.20 19.27 13.60
CA VAL A 195 6.12 19.68 12.71
C VAL A 195 5.94 21.19 12.86
N VAL A 196 6.01 21.90 11.73
CA VAL A 196 5.90 23.36 11.64
C VAL A 196 4.76 23.79 10.72
N SER A 197 3.72 22.99 10.61
CA SER A 197 2.53 23.32 9.81
C SER A 197 1.27 22.71 10.39
N ASN A 198 0.12 23.25 9.99
CA ASN A 198 -1.12 22.50 9.98
C ASN A 198 -1.02 21.31 8.99
N PRO A 199 -1.98 20.37 8.99
CA PRO A 199 -2.12 19.42 7.90
C PRO A 199 -2.19 20.17 6.55
N LEU A 200 -1.14 20.00 5.71
CA LEU A 200 -1.03 20.69 4.43
C LEU A 200 -1.76 19.96 3.32
N LEU A 201 -1.87 18.63 3.47
CA LEU A 201 -2.59 17.76 2.56
C LEU A 201 -3.13 16.56 3.34
N GLN A 202 -4.34 16.15 3.01
CA GLN A 202 -4.94 14.90 3.49
C GLN A 202 -5.34 14.07 2.28
N GLU A 203 -4.80 12.86 2.21
CA GLU A 203 -5.04 11.94 1.11
C GLU A 203 -5.60 10.62 1.64
N GLU A 204 -6.61 10.13 0.96
CA GLU A 204 -7.14 8.80 1.20
C GLU A 204 -6.35 7.76 0.40
N LEU A 205 -5.99 6.66 1.04
CA LEU A 205 -5.24 5.56 0.44
C LEU A 205 -6.18 4.38 0.20
N TYR A 206 -6.28 4.01 -1.06
CA TYR A 206 -7.15 2.95 -1.55
C TYR A 206 -6.36 1.74 -1.98
N HIS A 207 -6.90 0.57 -1.71
CA HIS A 207 -6.47 -0.66 -2.33
C HIS A 207 -6.96 -0.72 -3.78
N TYR A 208 -6.19 -1.37 -4.66
CA TYR A 208 -6.53 -1.51 -6.07
C TYR A 208 -6.51 -2.96 -6.50
N VAL A 209 -7.44 -3.34 -7.36
CA VAL A 209 -7.44 -4.66 -8.00
C VAL A 209 -7.34 -4.51 -9.52
N HIS A 210 -6.72 -5.47 -10.19
CA HIS A 210 -6.74 -5.51 -11.64
C HIS A 210 -8.17 -5.78 -12.14
N GLN A 211 -8.56 -5.24 -13.30
CA GLN A 211 -9.92 -5.35 -13.87
C GLN A 211 -10.42 -6.80 -14.01
N THR A 212 -9.53 -7.79 -14.12
CA THR A 212 -9.91 -9.21 -14.13
C THR A 212 -10.49 -9.67 -12.80
N GLN A 213 -10.31 -8.91 -11.74
CA GLN A 213 -10.81 -9.18 -10.37
C GLN A 213 -12.04 -8.35 -10.02
N LYS A 214 -12.66 -7.65 -11.00
CA LYS A 214 -13.80 -6.76 -10.78
C LYS A 214 -14.96 -7.39 -10.01
N ASP A 215 -15.16 -8.68 -10.19
CA ASP A 215 -16.26 -9.42 -9.54
C ASP A 215 -16.06 -9.58 -8.02
N LEU A 216 -14.83 -9.36 -7.52
CA LEU A 216 -14.51 -9.33 -6.08
C LEU A 216 -14.83 -7.98 -5.42
N LEU A 217 -15.03 -6.89 -6.18
CA LEU A 217 -15.21 -5.55 -5.63
C LEU A 217 -16.27 -5.45 -4.52
N PRO A 218 -17.51 -5.99 -4.70
CA PRO A 218 -18.52 -5.86 -3.65
C PRO A 218 -18.12 -6.57 -2.34
N GLN A 219 -17.47 -7.73 -2.46
CA GLN A 219 -17.03 -8.51 -1.30
C GLN A 219 -15.84 -7.83 -0.61
N LEU A 220 -14.88 -7.30 -1.37
CA LEU A 220 -13.73 -6.57 -0.82
C LEU A 220 -14.17 -5.28 -0.11
N SER A 221 -15.08 -4.50 -0.72
CA SER A 221 -15.64 -3.31 -0.08
C SER A 221 -16.26 -3.65 1.28
N GLN A 222 -17.11 -4.67 1.34
CA GLN A 222 -17.72 -5.12 2.58
C GLN A 222 -16.67 -5.61 3.61
N SER A 223 -15.62 -6.29 3.14
CA SER A 223 -14.55 -6.77 4.03
C SER A 223 -13.73 -5.62 4.61
N ILE A 224 -13.47 -4.58 3.81
CA ILE A 224 -12.79 -3.36 4.29
C ILE A 224 -13.65 -2.66 5.35
N GLU A 225 -14.94 -2.48 5.12
CA GLU A 225 -15.86 -1.88 6.10
C GLU A 225 -15.87 -2.65 7.42
N LYS A 226 -15.95 -3.98 7.37
CA LYS A 226 -15.91 -4.83 8.58
C LYS A 226 -14.56 -4.74 9.28
N TRP A 227 -13.46 -4.72 8.53
CA TRP A 227 -12.13 -4.57 9.08
C TRP A 227 -12.00 -3.21 9.79
N GLN A 228 -12.44 -2.10 9.19
CA GLN A 228 -12.46 -0.77 9.81
C GLN A 228 -13.27 -0.74 11.10
N GLN A 229 -14.44 -1.36 11.11
CA GLN A 229 -15.28 -1.48 12.31
C GLN A 229 -14.58 -2.24 13.44
N SER A 230 -13.86 -3.33 13.10
CA SER A 230 -13.13 -4.15 14.06
C SER A 230 -11.94 -3.40 14.69
N GLN A 231 -11.32 -2.50 13.95
CA GLN A 231 -10.18 -1.70 14.42
C GLN A 231 -10.60 -0.44 15.21
N ASN A 232 -11.90 -0.13 15.30
CA ASN A 232 -12.42 1.18 15.78
C ASN A 232 -11.78 2.36 15.03
N LEU A 233 -11.35 2.13 13.80
CA LEU A 233 -10.80 3.17 12.94
C LEU A 233 -11.96 3.96 12.32
N SER A 234 -12.49 4.92 13.05
CA SER A 234 -13.11 6.06 12.39
C SER A 234 -11.97 6.76 11.62
N ILE A 235 -12.16 6.97 10.31
CA ILE A 235 -11.29 7.84 9.51
C ILE A 235 -11.60 9.29 9.94
N GLU A 236 -11.42 9.59 11.22
CA GLU A 236 -11.40 10.95 11.71
C GLU A 236 -9.96 11.46 11.55
N PRO A 237 -9.76 12.65 10.97
CA PRO A 237 -8.44 13.25 10.91
C PRO A 237 -7.90 13.33 12.34
N ASN A 238 -6.78 12.69 12.59
CA ASN A 238 -6.16 12.62 13.91
C ASN A 238 -5.59 13.99 14.27
N ASN A 239 -6.46 14.90 14.71
CA ASN A 239 -6.14 16.26 15.16
C ASN A 239 -5.21 16.30 16.39
N ASN A 240 -4.83 15.15 16.94
CA ASN A 240 -4.00 15.06 18.15
C ASN A 240 -2.48 15.08 17.86
N LEU A 241 -2.03 15.24 16.62
CA LEU A 241 -0.61 15.24 16.26
C LEU A 241 0.05 16.63 16.27
N VAL A 242 -0.72 17.69 16.59
CA VAL A 242 -0.25 19.09 16.64
C VAL A 242 -0.39 19.62 18.08
N LYS A 243 0.13 18.88 19.07
CA LYS A 243 0.37 19.41 20.42
C LYS A 243 1.75 19.06 20.91
#